data_793fa34ff91b75bdba690907d43a617c
#
_entry.id   793fa34ff91b75bdba690907d43a617c
#
_cell.length_a   1.000
_cell.length_b   1.000
_cell.length_c   1.000
_cell.angle_alpha   90.00
_cell.angle_beta   90.00
_cell.angle_gamma   90.00
#
_symmetry.space_group_name_H-M   'P 1'
#
loop_
_entity.id
_entity.type
_entity.pdbx_description
1 polymer ?
#
loop_
_entity_poly.entity_id
_entity_poly.type
_entity_poly.pdbx_seq_one_letter_code
_entity_poly.pdbx_strand_id
1 'polypeptide(L)'
;MKKEYWKPVVGYEGLYEVSNWGRVKSIKFGKERILKQYIRCGYYIVSLWKNGKGKSYSVHRLVAEAFLEIPEELRHLEGTRYLQVNHKDEDKNNNNVDNLEWCDAKYNTNFGTCIERRSKKKSKTVLQYDLQGNFIKEWKSVAECGRNGYNHGHIAACCLGKRKTHKGFIWKYK
;
A
#
# COMPACT_ATOMS: atom_id res chain seq x y z
N MET A 1 -14.88 -23.79 -11.09
CA MET A 1 -13.86 -23.31 -10.13
C MET A 1 -12.52 -23.25 -10.85
N LYS A 2 -11.75 -22.15 -10.72
CA LYS A 2 -10.39 -22.08 -11.30
C LYS A 2 -9.50 -23.10 -10.60
N LYS A 3 -8.71 -23.86 -11.37
CA LYS A 3 -7.81 -24.88 -10.85
C LYS A 3 -6.56 -24.24 -10.26
N GLU A 4 -6.01 -24.81 -9.19
CA GLU A 4 -4.74 -24.38 -8.63
C GLU A 4 -3.58 -25.02 -9.41
N TYR A 5 -2.62 -24.17 -9.79
CA TYR A 5 -1.40 -24.56 -10.49
C TYR A 5 -0.19 -24.16 -9.67
N TRP A 6 0.87 -24.96 -9.76
CA TRP A 6 2.12 -24.76 -9.06
C TRP A 6 3.25 -24.56 -10.06
N LYS A 7 4.11 -23.58 -9.79
CA LYS A 7 5.34 -23.32 -10.55
C LYS A 7 6.53 -23.23 -9.61
N PRO A 8 7.75 -23.60 -10.05
CA PRO A 8 8.96 -23.41 -9.26
C PRO A 8 9.13 -21.94 -8.84
N VAL A 9 9.61 -21.73 -7.63
CA VAL A 9 10.03 -20.40 -7.18
C VAL A 9 11.35 -20.07 -7.87
N VAL A 10 11.41 -18.94 -8.58
CA VAL A 10 12.59 -18.47 -9.31
C VAL A 10 13.81 -18.42 -8.39
N GLY A 11 14.91 -19.07 -8.81
CA GLY A 11 16.15 -19.22 -8.04
C GLY A 11 16.10 -20.28 -6.93
N TYR A 12 14.97 -21.00 -6.77
CA TYR A 12 14.76 -22.08 -5.81
C TYR A 12 14.14 -23.33 -6.47
N GLU A 13 14.41 -23.52 -7.74
CA GLU A 13 13.93 -24.68 -8.52
C GLU A 13 14.32 -25.99 -7.82
N GLY A 14 13.39 -26.94 -7.80
CA GLY A 14 13.57 -28.23 -7.12
C GLY A 14 13.50 -28.17 -5.59
N LEU A 15 13.35 -27.00 -4.97
CA LEU A 15 13.26 -26.84 -3.52
C LEU A 15 11.89 -26.34 -3.07
N TYR A 16 11.31 -25.37 -3.83
CA TYR A 16 10.04 -24.75 -3.49
C TYR A 16 9.21 -24.45 -4.73
N GLU A 17 7.90 -24.49 -4.55
CA GLU A 17 6.93 -24.07 -5.55
C GLU A 17 5.94 -23.07 -4.96
N VAL A 18 5.43 -22.19 -5.82
CA VAL A 18 4.39 -21.22 -5.50
C VAL A 18 3.16 -21.50 -6.36
N SER A 19 1.98 -21.34 -5.80
CA SER A 19 0.72 -21.50 -6.55
C SER A 19 0.20 -20.17 -7.07
N ASN A 20 -0.62 -20.26 -8.12
CA ASN A 20 -1.38 -19.11 -8.65
C ASN A 20 -2.38 -18.52 -7.64
N TRP A 21 -2.60 -19.16 -6.49
CA TRP A 21 -3.42 -18.66 -5.37
C TRP A 21 -2.61 -18.05 -4.24
N GLY A 22 -1.27 -17.98 -4.37
CA GLY A 22 -0.41 -17.41 -3.35
C GLY A 22 -0.05 -18.36 -2.21
N ARG A 23 -0.22 -19.67 -2.38
CA ARG A 23 0.34 -20.64 -1.45
C ARG A 23 1.78 -21.00 -1.85
N VAL A 24 2.62 -21.32 -0.88
CA VAL A 24 4.01 -21.74 -1.12
C VAL A 24 4.24 -23.07 -0.46
N LYS A 25 4.84 -24.03 -1.18
CA LYS A 25 5.20 -25.35 -0.66
C LYS A 25 6.69 -25.64 -0.81
N SER A 26 7.22 -26.39 0.12
CA SER A 26 8.52 -27.06 0.00
C SER A 26 8.34 -28.42 -0.64
N ILE A 27 9.24 -28.77 -1.56
CA ILE A 27 9.29 -30.08 -2.23
C ILE A 27 10.63 -30.78 -1.93
N LYS A 28 11.33 -30.32 -0.88
CA LYS A 28 12.62 -30.87 -0.48
C LYS A 28 12.51 -32.33 -0.05
N PHE A 29 13.52 -33.12 -0.41
CA PHE A 29 13.64 -34.53 -0.01
C PHE A 29 12.44 -35.39 -0.44
N GLY A 30 11.79 -35.03 -1.56
CA GLY A 30 10.62 -35.76 -2.07
C GLY A 30 9.36 -35.62 -1.20
N LYS A 31 9.35 -34.70 -0.23
CA LYS A 31 8.21 -34.45 0.65
C LYS A 31 7.60 -33.08 0.37
N GLU A 32 6.29 -33.07 0.06
CA GLU A 32 5.56 -31.82 -0.10
C GLU A 32 5.04 -31.30 1.25
N ARG A 33 5.27 -30.02 1.52
CA ARG A 33 4.76 -29.36 2.71
C ARG A 33 4.41 -27.90 2.40
N ILE A 34 3.15 -27.48 2.64
CA ILE A 34 2.75 -26.09 2.59
C ILE A 34 3.47 -25.32 3.70
N LEU A 35 4.09 -24.22 3.33
CA LEU A 35 4.82 -23.37 4.27
C LEU A 35 3.86 -22.40 4.98
N LYS A 36 4.11 -22.22 6.28
CA LYS A 36 3.42 -21.21 7.05
C LYS A 36 3.86 -19.82 6.57
N GLN A 37 2.89 -18.98 6.28
CA GLN A 37 3.11 -17.58 5.94
C GLN A 37 2.84 -16.71 7.18
N TYR A 38 3.50 -15.58 7.27
CA TYR A 38 3.30 -14.59 8.33
C TYR A 38 3.15 -13.19 7.73
N ILE A 39 2.49 -12.28 8.47
CA ILE A 39 2.23 -10.91 7.99
C ILE A 39 3.35 -9.99 8.50
N ARG A 40 3.93 -9.22 7.56
CA ARG A 40 4.86 -8.13 7.86
C ARG A 40 4.50 -6.91 7.02
N CYS A 41 4.29 -5.76 7.68
CA CYS A 41 3.86 -4.52 7.02
C CYS A 41 2.60 -4.69 6.15
N GLY A 42 1.69 -5.60 6.56
CA GLY A 42 0.44 -5.89 5.85
C GLY A 42 0.57 -6.81 4.65
N TYR A 43 1.73 -7.42 4.40
CA TYR A 43 1.94 -8.40 3.32
C TYR A 43 2.23 -9.79 3.88
N TYR A 44 1.77 -10.82 3.18
CA TYR A 44 2.19 -12.20 3.45
C TYR A 44 3.65 -12.41 3.04
N ILE A 45 4.43 -12.94 3.97
CA ILE A 45 5.85 -13.25 3.84
C ILE A 45 6.06 -14.74 4.08
N VAL A 46 7.00 -15.33 3.35
CA VAL A 46 7.48 -16.70 3.57
C VAL A 46 9.01 -16.71 3.66
N SER A 47 9.57 -17.58 4.50
CA SER A 47 11.02 -17.77 4.61
C SER A 47 11.45 -19.01 3.83
N LEU A 48 12.35 -18.82 2.87
CA LEU A 48 12.93 -19.88 2.04
C LEU A 48 14.40 -20.09 2.41
N TRP A 49 14.84 -21.34 2.42
CA TRP A 49 16.19 -21.74 2.79
C TRP A 49 16.87 -22.47 1.64
N LYS A 50 18.09 -22.03 1.26
CA LYS A 50 18.94 -22.66 0.26
C LYS A 50 20.39 -22.57 0.74
N ASN A 51 21.13 -23.67 0.67
CA ASN A 51 22.55 -23.73 1.06
C ASN A 51 22.83 -23.17 2.48
N GLY A 52 22.01 -23.55 3.47
CA GLY A 52 22.16 -23.11 4.85
C GLY A 52 21.75 -21.66 5.13
N LYS A 53 21.35 -20.89 4.10
CA LYS A 53 20.95 -19.49 4.24
C LYS A 53 19.44 -19.33 4.06
N GLY A 54 18.80 -18.63 5.01
CA GLY A 54 17.39 -18.28 4.98
C GLY A 54 17.17 -16.87 4.46
N LYS A 55 16.18 -16.67 3.61
CA LYS A 55 15.75 -15.35 3.13
C LYS A 55 14.22 -15.26 3.11
N SER A 56 13.70 -14.10 3.49
CA SER A 56 12.26 -13.83 3.51
C SER A 56 11.82 -13.17 2.21
N TYR A 57 10.70 -13.63 1.68
CA TYR A 57 10.11 -13.15 0.43
C TYR A 57 8.66 -12.79 0.61
N SER A 58 8.23 -11.73 -0.06
CA SER A 58 6.81 -11.39 -0.16
C SER A 58 6.10 -12.34 -1.12
N VAL A 59 5.01 -12.94 -0.68
CA VAL A 59 4.30 -13.97 -1.45
C VAL A 59 3.81 -13.43 -2.80
N HIS A 60 3.22 -12.22 -2.84
CA HIS A 60 2.76 -11.60 -4.09
C HIS A 60 3.89 -11.47 -5.14
N ARG A 61 5.15 -11.21 -4.69
CA ARG A 61 6.28 -11.16 -5.62
C ARG A 61 6.64 -12.53 -6.17
N LEU A 62 6.65 -13.57 -5.33
CA LEU A 62 6.89 -14.94 -5.79
C LEU A 62 5.85 -15.38 -6.82
N VAL A 63 4.57 -15.01 -6.60
CA VAL A 63 3.49 -15.29 -7.56
C VAL A 63 3.72 -14.52 -8.86
N ALA A 64 4.00 -13.23 -8.78
CA ALA A 64 4.22 -12.41 -9.97
C ALA A 64 5.42 -12.90 -10.77
N GLU A 65 6.55 -13.19 -10.13
CA GLU A 65 7.77 -13.71 -10.76
C GLU A 65 7.56 -15.07 -11.44
N ALA A 66 6.69 -15.93 -10.87
CA ALA A 66 6.43 -17.25 -11.42
C ALA A 66 5.36 -17.26 -12.53
N PHE A 67 4.39 -16.36 -12.50
CA PHE A 67 3.18 -16.47 -13.32
C PHE A 67 2.93 -15.31 -14.27
N LEU A 68 3.48 -14.11 -14.01
CA LEU A 68 3.22 -12.91 -14.80
C LEU A 68 4.46 -12.53 -15.62
N GLU A 69 4.25 -12.27 -16.89
CA GLU A 69 5.27 -11.65 -17.73
C GLU A 69 5.39 -10.17 -17.38
N ILE A 70 6.62 -9.65 -17.39
CA ILE A 70 6.88 -8.21 -17.21
C ILE A 70 6.50 -7.53 -18.53
N PRO A 71 5.57 -6.55 -18.51
CA PRO A 71 5.24 -5.76 -19.70
C PRO A 71 6.46 -5.12 -20.32
N GLU A 72 6.51 -5.03 -21.64
CA GLU A 72 7.68 -4.52 -22.38
C GLU A 72 8.10 -3.13 -21.90
N GLU A 73 7.13 -2.26 -21.66
CA GLU A 73 7.34 -0.89 -21.16
C GLU A 73 7.98 -0.82 -19.77
N LEU A 74 7.91 -1.91 -18.99
CA LEU A 74 8.47 -2.00 -17.64
C LEU A 74 9.76 -2.81 -17.57
N ARG A 75 10.21 -3.45 -18.65
CA ARG A 75 11.42 -4.30 -18.68
C ARG A 75 12.69 -3.58 -18.25
N HIS A 76 12.80 -2.29 -18.57
CA HIS A 76 13.93 -1.44 -18.14
C HIS A 76 14.02 -1.29 -16.60
N LEU A 77 12.96 -1.65 -15.85
CA LEU A 77 12.91 -1.63 -14.40
C LEU A 77 13.23 -2.97 -13.77
N GLU A 78 13.41 -4.04 -14.57
CA GLU A 78 13.67 -5.39 -14.06
C GLU A 78 14.91 -5.42 -13.17
N GLY A 79 14.84 -6.15 -12.05
CA GLY A 79 15.90 -6.20 -11.05
C GLY A 79 16.04 -4.96 -10.16
N THR A 80 15.28 -3.90 -10.42
CA THR A 80 15.30 -2.69 -9.61
C THR A 80 14.18 -2.67 -8.56
N ARG A 81 14.31 -1.79 -7.54
CA ARG A 81 13.25 -1.52 -6.56
C ARG A 81 12.03 -0.80 -7.14
N TYR A 82 12.14 -0.27 -8.36
CA TYR A 82 11.09 0.51 -9.01
C TYR A 82 10.08 -0.37 -9.73
N LEU A 83 10.46 -1.60 -10.11
CA LEU A 83 9.52 -2.61 -10.57
C LEU A 83 8.79 -3.20 -9.36
N GLN A 84 7.51 -2.94 -9.31
CA GLN A 84 6.64 -3.31 -8.19
C GLN A 84 5.50 -4.21 -8.63
N VAL A 85 4.86 -4.87 -7.67
CA VAL A 85 3.64 -5.64 -7.89
C VAL A 85 2.50 -4.94 -7.18
N ASN A 86 1.45 -4.64 -7.91
CA ASN A 86 0.22 -4.05 -7.39
C ASN A 86 -0.85 -5.12 -7.15
N HIS A 87 -1.72 -4.90 -6.17
CA HIS A 87 -2.95 -5.66 -5.94
C HIS A 87 -4.11 -4.86 -6.53
N LYS A 88 -4.77 -5.38 -7.57
CA LYS A 88 -5.83 -4.68 -8.31
C LYS A 88 -7.05 -4.32 -7.44
N ASP A 89 -7.35 -5.15 -6.44
CA ASP A 89 -8.42 -4.92 -5.46
C ASP A 89 -7.99 -4.12 -4.23
N GLU A 90 -6.72 -3.67 -4.16
CA GLU A 90 -6.09 -3.00 -3.02
C GLU A 90 -5.99 -3.88 -1.74
N ASP A 91 -6.36 -5.15 -1.77
CA ASP A 91 -6.17 -6.08 -0.65
C ASP A 91 -4.81 -6.79 -0.76
N LYS A 92 -3.88 -6.40 0.10
CA LYS A 92 -2.53 -6.97 0.19
C LYS A 92 -2.49 -8.46 0.57
N ASN A 93 -3.61 -9.01 1.01
CA ASN A 93 -3.73 -10.40 1.39
C ASN A 93 -4.21 -11.28 0.23
N ASN A 94 -4.81 -10.70 -0.80
CA ASN A 94 -5.26 -11.42 -1.98
C ASN A 94 -4.12 -11.59 -2.99
N ASN A 95 -3.31 -12.62 -2.78
CA ASN A 95 -2.15 -12.94 -3.63
C ASN A 95 -2.49 -13.85 -4.81
N ASN A 96 -3.76 -13.94 -5.22
CA ASN A 96 -4.14 -14.65 -6.44
C ASN A 96 -3.55 -13.94 -7.66
N VAL A 97 -3.00 -14.72 -8.60
CA VAL A 97 -2.35 -14.22 -9.83
C VAL A 97 -3.25 -13.27 -10.63
N ASP A 98 -4.56 -13.54 -10.70
CA ASP A 98 -5.52 -12.70 -11.41
C ASP A 98 -5.67 -11.29 -10.81
N ASN A 99 -5.34 -11.17 -9.51
CA ASN A 99 -5.39 -9.92 -8.75
C ASN A 99 -4.09 -9.13 -8.78
N LEU A 100 -3.01 -9.71 -9.31
CA LEU A 100 -1.69 -9.09 -9.32
C LEU A 100 -1.35 -8.53 -10.69
N GLU A 101 -0.53 -7.48 -10.72
CA GLU A 101 0.03 -6.91 -11.93
C GLU A 101 1.40 -6.28 -11.65
N TRP A 102 2.28 -6.31 -12.65
CA TRP A 102 3.52 -5.55 -12.62
C TRP A 102 3.24 -4.07 -12.87
N CYS A 103 3.89 -3.21 -12.13
CA CYS A 103 3.75 -1.75 -12.28
C CYS A 103 5.03 -1.02 -11.85
N ASP A 104 5.12 0.26 -12.21
CA ASP A 104 6.14 1.13 -11.67
C ASP A 104 5.73 1.72 -10.29
N ALA A 105 6.71 2.32 -9.61
CA ALA A 105 6.49 2.91 -8.29
C ALA A 105 5.52 4.10 -8.32
N LYS A 106 5.45 4.85 -9.43
CA LYS A 106 4.55 5.99 -9.60
C LYS A 106 3.10 5.54 -9.72
N TYR A 107 2.86 4.55 -10.58
CA TYR A 107 1.55 3.93 -10.74
C TYR A 107 1.06 3.35 -9.40
N ASN A 108 1.84 2.49 -8.75
CA ASN A 108 1.46 1.85 -7.49
C ASN A 108 1.19 2.86 -6.36
N THR A 109 1.95 3.97 -6.35
CA THR A 109 1.78 5.03 -5.35
C THR A 109 0.46 5.78 -5.53
N ASN A 110 -0.03 5.90 -6.75
CA ASN A 110 -1.24 6.66 -7.11
C ASN A 110 -2.46 5.77 -7.38
N PHE A 111 -2.30 4.46 -7.30
CA PHE A 111 -3.35 3.50 -7.64
C PHE A 111 -4.52 3.55 -6.65
N GLY A 112 -5.74 3.38 -7.17
CA GLY A 112 -6.97 3.24 -6.41
C GLY A 112 -7.18 4.40 -5.43
N THR A 113 -7.48 4.05 -4.17
CA THR A 113 -7.80 5.01 -3.10
C THR A 113 -6.55 5.51 -2.33
N CYS A 114 -5.32 5.21 -2.79
CA CYS A 114 -4.08 5.55 -2.08
C CYS A 114 -3.95 7.04 -1.78
N ILE A 115 -4.27 7.92 -2.75
CA ILE A 115 -4.21 9.38 -2.58
C ILE A 115 -5.23 9.85 -1.54
N GLU A 116 -6.46 9.35 -1.62
CA GLU A 116 -7.53 9.69 -0.67
C GLU A 116 -7.19 9.24 0.75
N ARG A 117 -6.71 8.01 0.91
CA ARG A 117 -6.29 7.47 2.22
C ARG A 117 -5.15 8.27 2.84
N ARG A 118 -4.17 8.70 2.05
CA ARG A 118 -3.06 9.57 2.52
C ARG A 118 -3.56 10.95 2.90
N SER A 119 -4.43 11.54 2.09
CA SER A 119 -5.03 12.83 2.37
C SER A 119 -5.83 12.78 3.67
N LYS A 120 -6.69 11.78 3.83
CA LYS A 120 -7.50 11.57 5.05
C LYS A 120 -6.63 11.39 6.30
N LYS A 121 -5.55 10.58 6.21
CA LYS A 121 -4.62 10.34 7.33
C LYS A 121 -3.86 11.59 7.77
N LYS A 122 -3.53 12.50 6.85
CA LYS A 122 -2.83 13.77 7.13
C LYS A 122 -3.78 14.91 7.49
N SER A 123 -5.07 14.74 7.24
CA SER A 123 -6.09 15.75 7.46
C SER A 123 -6.39 15.90 8.94
N LYS A 124 -6.35 17.12 9.45
CA LYS A 124 -6.79 17.48 10.80
C LYS A 124 -8.10 18.24 10.69
N THR A 125 -9.08 17.82 11.47
CA THR A 125 -10.35 18.53 11.63
C THR A 125 -10.12 19.91 12.20
N VAL A 126 -10.85 20.89 11.68
CA VAL A 126 -10.73 22.30 12.09
C VAL A 126 -12.07 22.78 12.63
N LEU A 127 -12.03 23.48 13.74
CA LEU A 127 -13.19 24.10 14.39
C LEU A 127 -13.15 25.59 14.14
N GLN A 128 -14.26 26.15 13.73
CA GLN A 128 -14.49 27.57 13.48
C GLN A 128 -15.33 28.16 14.62
N TYR A 129 -14.90 29.30 15.15
CA TYR A 129 -15.61 30.04 16.21
C TYR A 129 -15.74 31.51 15.80
N ASP A 130 -16.76 32.20 16.33
CA ASP A 130 -16.83 33.65 16.27
C ASP A 130 -15.76 34.31 17.17
N LEU A 131 -15.71 35.66 17.17
CA LEU A 131 -14.77 36.40 17.99
C LEU A 131 -15.10 36.34 19.49
N GLN A 132 -16.32 35.98 19.86
CA GLN A 132 -16.80 35.76 21.22
C GLN A 132 -16.48 34.36 21.74
N GLY A 133 -15.98 33.46 20.87
CA GLY A 133 -15.61 32.09 21.19
C GLY A 133 -16.76 31.09 21.05
N ASN A 134 -17.89 31.46 20.46
CA ASN A 134 -18.98 30.56 20.20
C ASN A 134 -18.67 29.68 18.99
N PHE A 135 -18.97 28.36 19.11
CA PHE A 135 -18.76 27.41 18.03
C PHE A 135 -19.71 27.69 16.85
N ILE A 136 -19.16 27.70 15.63
CA ILE A 136 -19.92 27.92 14.40
C ILE A 136 -20.02 26.63 13.60
N LYS A 137 -18.86 26.02 13.26
CA LYS A 137 -18.82 24.89 12.35
C LYS A 137 -17.56 24.04 12.50
N GLU A 138 -17.72 22.74 12.25
CA GLU A 138 -16.64 21.78 12.12
C GLU A 138 -16.35 21.52 10.62
N TRP A 139 -15.07 21.56 10.25
CA TRP A 139 -14.55 21.33 8.92
C TRP A 139 -13.66 20.09 8.92
N LYS A 140 -13.81 19.18 7.96
CA LYS A 140 -13.02 17.94 7.87
C LYS A 140 -11.51 18.22 7.72
N SER A 141 -11.15 19.38 7.18
CA SER A 141 -9.74 19.77 6.97
C SER A 141 -9.59 21.25 6.66
N VAL A 142 -8.36 21.76 6.83
CA VAL A 142 -7.97 23.08 6.33
C VAL A 142 -8.20 23.23 4.82
N ALA A 143 -7.98 22.16 4.05
CA ALA A 143 -8.23 22.16 2.60
C ALA A 143 -9.72 22.33 2.26
N GLU A 144 -10.63 21.78 3.06
CA GLU A 144 -12.06 21.99 2.88
C GLU A 144 -12.43 23.46 3.12
N CYS A 145 -11.86 24.09 4.14
CA CYS A 145 -12.04 25.53 4.35
C CYS A 145 -11.57 26.33 3.12
N GLY A 146 -10.45 25.93 2.51
CA GLY A 146 -9.93 26.54 1.29
C GLY A 146 -10.91 26.49 0.12
N ARG A 147 -11.53 25.33 -0.11
CA ARG A 147 -12.58 25.16 -1.15
C ARG A 147 -13.83 26.01 -0.89
N ASN A 148 -14.04 26.42 0.35
CA ASN A 148 -15.16 27.30 0.76
C ASN A 148 -14.74 28.76 0.91
N GLY A 149 -13.69 29.21 0.21
CA GLY A 149 -13.33 30.61 0.11
C GLY A 149 -12.44 31.16 1.23
N TYR A 150 -11.92 30.32 2.12
CA TYR A 150 -10.97 30.75 3.14
C TYR A 150 -9.52 30.48 2.69
N ASN A 151 -8.58 31.28 3.15
CA ASN A 151 -7.17 31.02 2.90
C ASN A 151 -6.66 29.91 3.84
N HIS A 152 -6.34 28.76 3.28
CA HIS A 152 -5.91 27.57 4.04
C HIS A 152 -4.62 27.81 4.85
N GLY A 153 -3.68 28.60 4.35
CA GLY A 153 -2.44 28.95 5.05
C GLY A 153 -2.70 29.83 6.28
N HIS A 154 -3.64 30.79 6.16
CA HIS A 154 -4.02 31.65 7.29
C HIS A 154 -4.78 30.85 8.36
N ILE A 155 -5.66 29.93 7.97
CA ILE A 155 -6.35 29.04 8.92
C ILE A 155 -5.35 28.17 9.67
N ALA A 156 -4.41 27.53 8.95
CA ALA A 156 -3.38 26.73 9.57
C ALA A 156 -2.53 27.56 10.56
N ALA A 157 -2.20 28.81 10.21
CA ALA A 157 -1.50 29.72 11.11
C ALA A 157 -2.32 30.06 12.37
N CYS A 158 -3.64 30.23 12.24
CA CYS A 158 -4.52 30.41 13.39
C CYS A 158 -4.53 29.16 14.28
N CYS A 159 -4.74 27.99 13.71
CA CYS A 159 -4.74 26.73 14.45
C CYS A 159 -3.42 26.42 15.16
N LEU A 160 -2.30 26.95 14.67
CA LEU A 160 -0.96 26.82 15.27
C LEU A 160 -0.62 27.97 16.23
N GLY A 161 -1.56 28.90 16.49
CA GLY A 161 -1.34 30.05 17.37
C GLY A 161 -0.45 31.16 16.80
N LYS A 162 -0.02 31.04 15.53
CA LYS A 162 0.81 32.04 14.84
C LYS A 162 0.01 33.27 14.36
N ARG A 163 -1.31 33.15 14.32
CA ARG A 163 -2.25 34.19 13.93
C ARG A 163 -3.49 34.09 14.83
N LYS A 164 -4.02 35.25 15.28
CA LYS A 164 -5.18 35.28 16.17
C LYS A 164 -6.48 34.90 15.46
N THR A 165 -6.73 35.48 14.29
CA THR A 165 -8.01 35.30 13.56
C THR A 165 -7.80 35.28 12.05
N HIS A 166 -8.77 34.75 11.29
CA HIS A 166 -8.84 34.89 9.83
C HIS A 166 -10.30 35.14 9.40
N LYS A 167 -10.52 36.19 8.63
CA LYS A 167 -11.86 36.64 8.15
C LYS A 167 -12.90 36.79 9.28
N GLY A 168 -12.48 37.36 10.43
CA GLY A 168 -13.37 37.59 11.56
C GLY A 168 -13.69 36.32 12.41
N PHE A 169 -12.96 35.20 12.19
CA PHE A 169 -13.17 33.95 12.92
C PHE A 169 -11.91 33.47 13.62
N ILE A 170 -12.10 32.75 14.73
CA ILE A 170 -11.07 32.00 15.43
C ILE A 170 -11.09 30.56 14.90
N TRP A 171 -9.91 29.99 14.67
CA TRP A 171 -9.74 28.65 14.10
C TRP A 171 -8.85 27.81 15.00
N LYS A 172 -9.28 26.58 15.30
CA LYS A 172 -8.53 25.63 16.14
C LYS A 172 -8.55 24.24 15.51
N TYR A 173 -7.50 23.47 15.69
CA TYR A 173 -7.58 22.02 15.44
C TYR A 173 -8.41 21.37 16.54
N LYS A 174 -9.15 20.30 16.13
CA LYS A 174 -9.87 19.43 17.05
C LYS A 174 -8.91 18.53 17.80
#